data_895f1c040d633bf8e1fb88c291d184e9
#
_entry.id   895f1c040d633bf8e1fb88c291d184e9
#
_cell.length_a   1.000
_cell.length_b   1.000
_cell.length_c   1.000
_cell.angle_alpha   90.00
_cell.angle_beta   90.00
_cell.angle_gamma   90.00
#
_symmetry.space_group_name_H-M   'P 1'
#
loop_
_entity.id
_entity.type
_entity.pdbx_description
1 polymer ?
#
loop_
_entity_poly.entity_id
_entity_poly.type
_entity_poly.pdbx_seq_one_letter_code
_entity_poly.pdbx_strand_id
1 'polypeptide(L)'
;RLSDTIRSFGIDATIANVTRGPSVTRYEVELDQGVRLNKLTNLADDIALALGATGVRIAPIPDKISMVGIEVPNKLVSPVYIHDVIDSSEFRDNPSKVSFAVGRDISNRNVVGNIAKLPHLLIAGTTGSGKSVCTNSLIISLLYKATPEEVRLIMVDPKMVELGIYNGIPHLLIPVVTDPKKAAGALQWAVVEMMKRYRAFSEIGVRDLASYNAHACLLYTSPSPRDKRQ
;
A
#
# COMPACT_ATOMS: atom_id res chain seq x y z
N ARG A 1 26.77 -3.15 21.50
CA ARG A 1 27.32 -3.86 20.31
C ARG A 1 27.34 -2.95 19.07
N LEU A 2 26.19 -2.42 18.55
CA LEU A 2 26.20 -1.56 17.35
C LEU A 2 27.11 -0.34 17.52
N SER A 3 27.02 0.37 18.65
CA SER A 3 27.87 1.52 18.95
C SER A 3 29.37 1.14 18.99
N ASP A 4 29.71 0.01 19.63
CA ASP A 4 31.08 -0.47 19.72
C ASP A 4 31.62 -0.87 18.34
N THR A 5 30.79 -1.52 17.53
CA THR A 5 31.10 -1.87 16.14
C THR A 5 31.38 -0.63 15.30
N ILE A 6 30.53 0.38 15.34
CA ILE A 6 30.73 1.63 14.57
C ILE A 6 32.02 2.32 15.00
N ARG A 7 32.28 2.40 16.30
CA ARG A 7 33.54 2.96 16.84
C ARG A 7 34.77 2.20 16.42
N SER A 8 34.71 0.86 16.39
CA SER A 8 35.85 0.04 15.96
C SER A 8 36.28 0.30 14.51
N PHE A 9 35.35 0.80 13.68
CA PHE A 9 35.65 1.25 12.32
C PHE A 9 36.08 2.73 12.23
N GLY A 10 36.33 3.38 13.37
CA GLY A 10 36.79 4.78 13.42
C GLY A 10 35.73 5.77 12.98
N ILE A 11 34.46 5.49 13.33
CA ILE A 11 33.33 6.40 13.14
C ILE A 11 32.80 6.78 14.50
N ASP A 12 32.89 8.07 14.82
CA ASP A 12 32.27 8.63 16.01
C ASP A 12 30.82 8.96 15.72
N ALA A 13 29.93 8.28 16.46
CA ALA A 13 28.51 8.39 16.28
C ALA A 13 27.75 8.01 17.56
N THR A 14 26.65 8.68 17.81
CA THR A 14 25.80 8.46 18.98
C THR A 14 24.46 7.86 18.57
N ILE A 15 24.02 6.80 19.26
CA ILE A 15 22.68 6.26 19.07
C ILE A 15 21.69 7.12 19.84
N ALA A 16 20.89 7.90 19.12
CA ALA A 16 19.91 8.81 19.71
C ALA A 16 18.59 8.12 20.05
N ASN A 17 18.19 7.12 19.23
CA ASN A 17 16.92 6.41 19.43
C ASN A 17 16.99 5.00 18.84
N VAL A 18 16.13 4.11 19.35
CA VAL A 18 15.96 2.73 18.85
C VAL A 18 14.47 2.43 18.72
N THR A 19 14.05 2.13 17.50
CA THR A 19 12.67 1.75 17.20
C THR A 19 12.61 0.31 16.72
N ARG A 20 11.89 -0.54 17.43
CA ARG A 20 11.73 -1.94 17.07
C ARG A 20 10.40 -2.14 16.34
N GLY A 21 10.49 -2.42 15.05
CA GLY A 21 9.36 -2.81 14.22
C GLY A 21 9.14 -4.32 14.15
N PRO A 22 8.14 -4.77 13.38
CA PRO A 22 7.81 -6.19 13.24
C PRO A 22 8.94 -7.03 12.64
N SER A 23 9.63 -6.51 11.62
CA SER A 23 10.65 -7.23 10.86
C SER A 23 12.05 -6.69 11.03
N VAL A 24 12.19 -5.40 11.35
CA VAL A 24 13.46 -4.71 11.49
C VAL A 24 13.50 -3.85 12.74
N THR A 25 14.68 -3.68 13.32
CA THR A 25 14.95 -2.67 14.34
C THR A 25 15.77 -1.55 13.71
N ARG A 26 15.26 -0.31 13.79
CA ARG A 26 15.96 0.89 13.35
C ARG A 26 16.67 1.51 14.53
N TYR A 27 17.96 1.73 14.35
CA TYR A 27 18.79 2.57 15.21
C TYR A 27 18.95 3.93 14.54
N GLU A 28 18.53 4.98 15.21
CA GLU A 28 18.73 6.36 14.78
C GLU A 28 20.07 6.85 15.32
N VAL A 29 20.99 7.07 14.42
CA VAL A 29 22.37 7.41 14.75
C VAL A 29 22.65 8.84 14.31
N GLU A 30 23.13 9.65 15.25
CA GLU A 30 23.66 10.97 14.97
C GLU A 30 25.14 10.84 14.66
N LEU A 31 25.55 11.35 13.50
CA LEU A 31 26.94 11.38 13.08
C LEU A 31 27.62 12.64 13.58
N ASP A 32 28.83 12.50 14.13
CA ASP A 32 29.61 13.64 14.56
C ASP A 32 30.02 14.55 13.39
N GLN A 33 30.34 15.80 13.69
CA GLN A 33 30.72 16.78 12.67
C GLN A 33 31.91 16.30 11.84
N GLY A 34 31.74 16.37 10.50
CA GLY A 34 32.79 15.94 9.55
C GLY A 34 32.73 14.48 9.14
N VAL A 35 31.88 13.65 9.75
CA VAL A 35 31.65 12.26 9.32
C VAL A 35 30.75 12.25 8.08
N ARG A 36 31.24 11.68 6.99
CA ARG A 36 30.47 11.55 5.75
C ARG A 36 29.60 10.29 5.79
N LEU A 37 28.34 10.41 5.36
CA LEU A 37 27.41 9.28 5.27
C LEU A 37 28.00 8.09 4.50
N ASN A 38 28.72 8.35 3.39
CA ASN A 38 29.32 7.31 2.57
C ASN A 38 30.35 6.46 3.34
N LYS A 39 31.01 7.02 4.37
CA LYS A 39 31.91 6.24 5.23
C LYS A 39 31.13 5.17 5.99
N LEU A 40 29.94 5.49 6.46
CA LEU A 40 29.07 4.55 7.18
C LEU A 40 28.38 3.56 6.23
N THR A 41 27.89 4.02 5.08
CA THR A 41 27.18 3.15 4.12
C THR A 41 28.12 2.09 3.51
N ASN A 42 29.40 2.42 3.32
CA ASN A 42 30.40 1.46 2.80
C ASN A 42 30.73 0.35 3.81
N LEU A 43 30.39 0.53 5.08
CA LEU A 43 30.60 -0.46 6.15
C LEU A 43 29.34 -1.31 6.42
N ALA A 44 28.32 -1.22 5.58
CA ALA A 44 27.05 -1.93 5.81
C ALA A 44 27.23 -3.45 5.96
N ASP A 45 28.08 -4.05 5.12
CA ASP A 45 28.34 -5.50 5.17
C ASP A 45 29.16 -5.89 6.40
N ASP A 46 30.13 -5.06 6.78
CA ASP A 46 30.95 -5.28 7.98
C ASP A 46 30.12 -5.16 9.25
N ILE A 47 29.22 -4.17 9.29
CA ILE A 47 28.26 -3.97 10.39
C ILE A 47 27.29 -5.16 10.46
N ALA A 48 26.78 -5.62 9.32
CA ALA A 48 25.91 -6.80 9.26
C ALA A 48 26.62 -8.04 9.82
N LEU A 49 27.85 -8.28 9.39
CA LEU A 49 28.68 -9.41 9.86
C LEU A 49 28.89 -9.33 11.38
N ALA A 50 29.27 -8.17 11.89
CA ALA A 50 29.54 -7.97 13.33
C ALA A 50 28.28 -8.14 14.20
N LEU A 51 27.10 -7.86 13.65
CA LEU A 51 25.81 -8.04 14.32
C LEU A 51 25.22 -9.44 14.13
N GLY A 52 25.81 -10.27 13.27
CA GLY A 52 25.26 -11.56 12.88
C GLY A 52 23.92 -11.44 12.15
N ALA A 53 23.78 -10.38 11.34
CA ALA A 53 22.60 -10.12 10.50
C ALA A 53 22.90 -10.51 9.05
N THR A 54 21.86 -10.82 8.27
CA THR A 54 21.96 -11.15 6.85
C THR A 54 22.29 -9.95 5.96
N GLY A 55 22.13 -8.75 6.49
CA GLY A 55 22.41 -7.47 5.86
C GLY A 55 21.86 -6.34 6.71
N VAL A 56 22.34 -5.12 6.53
CA VAL A 56 21.79 -3.92 7.15
C VAL A 56 21.52 -2.88 6.08
N ARG A 57 20.48 -2.08 6.28
CA ARG A 57 20.17 -0.94 5.43
C ARG A 57 20.54 0.35 6.15
N ILE A 58 21.33 1.18 5.51
CA ILE A 58 21.75 2.47 6.05
C ILE A 58 21.20 3.58 5.13
N ALA A 59 20.38 4.47 5.68
CA ALA A 59 19.77 5.55 4.94
C ALA A 59 19.56 6.79 5.81
N PRO A 60 19.60 8.01 5.24
CA PRO A 60 19.20 9.22 5.95
C PRO A 60 17.76 9.10 6.43
N ILE A 61 17.45 9.70 7.57
CA ILE A 61 16.09 9.78 8.07
C ILE A 61 15.46 11.05 7.52
N PRO A 62 14.36 10.96 6.74
CA PRO A 62 13.62 12.16 6.33
C PRO A 62 13.26 13.03 7.55
N ASP A 63 13.33 14.34 7.39
CA ASP A 63 12.97 15.34 8.40
C ASP A 63 13.88 15.42 9.64
N LYS A 64 14.98 14.63 9.70
CA LYS A 64 15.96 14.71 10.79
C LYS A 64 17.36 15.02 10.23
N ILE A 65 17.79 16.26 10.40
CA ILE A 65 19.11 16.72 9.96
C ILE A 65 20.20 15.95 10.75
N SER A 66 21.26 15.52 10.08
CA SER A 66 22.40 14.79 10.64
C SER A 66 22.09 13.39 11.19
N MET A 67 20.86 12.90 11.05
CA MET A 67 20.48 11.57 11.53
C MET A 67 20.43 10.52 10.42
N VAL A 68 20.97 9.37 10.72
CA VAL A 68 21.02 8.20 9.84
C VAL A 68 20.31 7.03 10.50
N GLY A 69 19.42 6.38 9.78
CA GLY A 69 18.77 5.14 10.20
C GLY A 69 19.61 3.93 9.79
N ILE A 70 19.98 3.11 10.76
CA ILE A 70 20.55 1.77 10.54
C ILE A 70 19.46 0.76 10.84
N GLU A 71 18.94 0.11 9.81
CA GLU A 71 17.91 -0.90 9.91
C GLU A 71 18.53 -2.29 9.91
N VAL A 72 18.34 -2.99 11.02
CA VAL A 72 18.86 -4.34 11.24
C VAL A 72 17.71 -5.33 11.28
N PRO A 73 17.71 -6.39 10.47
CA PRO A 73 16.68 -7.42 10.51
C PRO A 73 16.56 -8.05 11.90
N ASN A 74 15.35 -8.23 12.37
CA ASN A 74 15.09 -8.91 13.63
C ASN A 74 15.38 -10.40 13.50
N LYS A 75 15.99 -11.00 14.51
CA LYS A 75 16.19 -12.48 14.58
C LYS A 75 14.85 -13.21 14.66
N LEU A 76 13.88 -12.62 15.36
CA LEU A 76 12.50 -13.10 15.44
C LEU A 76 11.61 -12.04 14.80
N VAL A 77 11.02 -12.38 13.66
CA VAL A 77 10.05 -11.56 12.95
C VAL A 77 8.69 -11.78 13.57
N SER A 78 8.02 -10.70 13.94
CA SER A 78 6.63 -10.74 14.39
C SER A 78 5.68 -10.71 13.19
N PRO A 79 4.80 -11.70 13.01
CA PRO A 79 3.83 -11.67 11.92
C PRO A 79 2.88 -10.47 12.09
N VAL A 80 2.56 -9.82 10.97
CA VAL A 80 1.55 -8.77 10.92
C VAL A 80 0.32 -9.37 10.24
N TYR A 81 -0.73 -9.59 11.03
CA TYR A 81 -1.96 -10.17 10.50
C TYR A 81 -2.82 -9.09 9.85
N ILE A 82 -3.43 -9.43 8.72
CA ILE A 82 -4.29 -8.51 8.00
C ILE A 82 -5.49 -8.05 8.84
N HIS A 83 -6.04 -8.93 9.67
CA HIS A 83 -7.18 -8.59 10.52
C HIS A 83 -6.85 -7.45 11.49
N ASP A 84 -5.61 -7.39 12.04
CA ASP A 84 -5.18 -6.33 12.94
C ASP A 84 -5.19 -4.95 12.27
N VAL A 85 -4.87 -4.92 10.97
CA VAL A 85 -4.85 -3.69 10.19
C VAL A 85 -6.26 -3.30 9.74
N ILE A 86 -7.08 -4.27 9.31
CA ILE A 86 -8.48 -4.02 8.91
C ILE A 86 -9.31 -3.55 10.11
N ASP A 87 -9.02 -4.07 11.30
CA ASP A 87 -9.74 -3.73 12.54
C ASP A 87 -9.29 -2.40 13.17
N SER A 88 -8.27 -1.80 12.62
CA SER A 88 -7.75 -0.52 13.09
C SER A 88 -8.65 0.67 12.71
N SER A 89 -8.56 1.75 13.50
CA SER A 89 -9.25 3.00 13.21
C SER A 89 -8.79 3.60 11.87
N GLU A 90 -7.49 3.50 11.54
CA GLU A 90 -6.94 4.01 10.30
C GLU A 90 -7.60 3.38 9.05
N PHE A 91 -8.01 2.12 9.15
CA PHE A 91 -8.73 1.45 8.07
C PHE A 91 -10.24 1.67 8.17
N ARG A 92 -10.85 1.47 9.33
CA ARG A 92 -12.31 1.57 9.50
C ARG A 92 -12.84 2.96 9.20
N ASP A 93 -12.18 4.00 9.72
CA ASP A 93 -12.62 5.39 9.61
C ASP A 93 -12.19 6.05 8.28
N ASN A 94 -11.43 5.33 7.45
CA ASN A 94 -11.05 5.83 6.13
C ASN A 94 -12.30 5.93 5.22
N PRO A 95 -12.62 7.11 4.68
CA PRO A 95 -13.86 7.31 3.90
C PRO A 95 -13.84 6.62 2.53
N SER A 96 -12.67 6.24 2.02
CA SER A 96 -12.56 5.62 0.69
C SER A 96 -12.99 4.17 0.71
N LYS A 97 -13.91 3.81 -0.19
CA LYS A 97 -14.37 2.44 -0.41
C LYS A 97 -13.33 1.54 -1.09
N VAL A 98 -12.27 2.14 -1.61
CA VAL A 98 -11.13 1.44 -2.24
C VAL A 98 -9.85 1.61 -1.43
N SER A 99 -9.97 1.79 -0.12
CA SER A 99 -8.83 1.71 0.80
C SER A 99 -8.45 0.25 1.07
N PHE A 100 -7.17 0.00 1.28
CA PHE A 100 -6.65 -1.34 1.54
C PHE A 100 -5.58 -1.35 2.62
N ALA A 101 -5.51 -2.44 3.36
CA ALA A 101 -4.51 -2.68 4.39
C ALA A 101 -3.16 -3.00 3.73
N VAL A 102 -2.14 -2.19 4.01
CA VAL A 102 -0.77 -2.43 3.53
C VAL A 102 0.01 -3.26 4.55
N GLY A 103 -0.12 -2.94 5.84
CA GLY A 103 0.61 -3.59 6.91
C GLY A 103 0.94 -2.62 8.05
N ARG A 104 2.12 -2.81 8.67
CA ARG A 104 2.65 -1.92 9.70
C ARG A 104 4.00 -1.35 9.30
N ASP A 105 4.22 -0.10 9.66
CA ASP A 105 5.53 0.53 9.48
C ASP A 105 6.53 0.09 10.59
N ILE A 106 7.74 0.62 10.51
CA ILE A 106 8.82 0.32 11.47
C ILE A 106 8.45 0.76 12.90
N SER A 107 7.55 1.72 13.03
CA SER A 107 7.05 2.22 14.33
C SER A 107 5.80 1.49 14.82
N ASN A 108 5.45 0.36 14.21
CA ASN A 108 4.24 -0.42 14.48
C ASN A 108 2.91 0.30 14.18
N ARG A 109 2.93 1.40 13.43
CA ARG A 109 1.71 2.09 13.01
C ARG A 109 1.08 1.37 11.81
N ASN A 110 -0.23 1.24 11.82
CA ASN A 110 -0.95 0.66 10.69
C ASN A 110 -0.87 1.57 9.46
N VAL A 111 -0.58 0.97 8.32
CA VAL A 111 -0.47 1.67 7.03
C VAL A 111 -1.61 1.24 6.14
N VAL A 112 -2.40 2.20 5.70
CA VAL A 112 -3.56 2.02 4.83
C VAL A 112 -3.34 2.77 3.53
N GLY A 113 -3.44 2.06 2.42
CA GLY A 113 -3.39 2.64 1.07
C GLY A 113 -4.79 3.00 0.55
N ASN A 114 -4.83 3.76 -0.55
CA ASN A 114 -6.06 4.11 -1.24
C ASN A 114 -5.84 4.02 -2.76
N ILE A 115 -6.49 3.05 -3.41
CA ILE A 115 -6.33 2.82 -4.87
C ILE A 115 -6.78 4.04 -5.69
N ALA A 116 -7.80 4.75 -5.25
CA ALA A 116 -8.29 5.94 -5.98
C ALA A 116 -7.25 7.08 -6.06
N LYS A 117 -6.28 7.11 -5.16
CA LYS A 117 -5.17 8.08 -5.17
C LYS A 117 -3.96 7.61 -5.96
N LEU A 118 -3.96 6.36 -6.41
CA LEU A 118 -2.92 5.74 -7.21
C LEU A 118 -3.48 5.53 -8.61
N PRO A 119 -2.95 6.16 -9.66
CA PRO A 119 -3.44 5.90 -11.02
C PRO A 119 -3.24 4.44 -11.43
N HIS A 120 -2.12 3.86 -11.00
CA HIS A 120 -1.77 2.44 -11.18
C HIS A 120 -0.97 1.96 -9.98
N LEU A 121 -1.13 0.68 -9.62
CA LEU A 121 -0.35 0.02 -8.57
C LEU A 121 0.41 -1.16 -9.18
N LEU A 122 1.73 -1.09 -9.12
CA LEU A 122 2.61 -2.20 -9.48
C LEU A 122 3.13 -2.88 -8.20
N ILE A 123 2.87 -4.19 -8.08
CA ILE A 123 3.40 -5.03 -7.00
C ILE A 123 4.45 -5.96 -7.60
N ALA A 124 5.71 -5.78 -7.24
CA ALA A 124 6.82 -6.58 -7.72
C ALA A 124 7.61 -7.19 -6.57
N GLY A 125 8.25 -8.33 -6.83
CA GLY A 125 9.09 -9.02 -5.86
C GLY A 125 9.58 -10.37 -6.38
N THR A 126 10.63 -10.87 -5.77
CA THR A 126 11.17 -12.22 -6.05
C THR A 126 10.22 -13.31 -5.56
N THR A 127 10.45 -14.55 -5.95
CA THR A 127 9.70 -15.69 -5.41
C THR A 127 9.84 -15.75 -3.90
N GLY A 128 8.73 -15.91 -3.19
CA GLY A 128 8.71 -15.94 -1.72
C GLY A 128 8.69 -14.57 -1.03
N SER A 129 8.75 -13.45 -1.77
CA SER A 129 8.73 -12.09 -1.17
C SER A 129 7.36 -11.66 -0.61
N GLY A 130 6.31 -12.46 -0.79
CA GLY A 130 4.95 -12.14 -0.33
C GLY A 130 4.08 -11.39 -1.33
N LYS A 131 4.46 -11.31 -2.62
CA LYS A 131 3.68 -10.62 -3.65
C LYS A 131 2.21 -11.10 -3.70
N SER A 132 1.98 -12.41 -3.77
CA SER A 132 0.62 -12.98 -3.79
C SER A 132 -0.13 -12.71 -2.49
N VAL A 133 0.56 -12.72 -1.34
CA VAL A 133 -0.03 -12.36 -0.05
C VAL A 133 -0.47 -10.90 -0.05
N CYS A 134 0.35 -9.99 -0.57
CA CYS A 134 0.01 -8.57 -0.70
C CYS A 134 -1.21 -8.36 -1.61
N THR A 135 -1.27 -9.07 -2.76
CA THR A 135 -2.42 -9.00 -3.67
C THR A 135 -3.69 -9.51 -2.98
N ASN A 136 -3.61 -10.64 -2.27
CA ASN A 136 -4.74 -11.17 -1.51
C ASN A 136 -5.17 -10.21 -0.39
N SER A 137 -4.23 -9.60 0.34
CA SER A 137 -4.53 -8.60 1.38
C SER A 137 -5.28 -7.40 0.81
N LEU A 138 -4.91 -6.94 -0.39
CA LEU A 138 -5.60 -5.87 -1.10
C LEU A 138 -7.03 -6.28 -1.45
N ILE A 139 -7.21 -7.45 -2.07
CA ILE A 139 -8.55 -7.95 -2.46
C ILE A 139 -9.44 -8.09 -1.22
N ILE A 140 -8.96 -8.77 -0.19
CA ILE A 140 -9.70 -8.97 1.06
C ILE A 140 -10.08 -7.63 1.68
N SER A 141 -9.18 -6.64 1.68
CA SER A 141 -9.47 -5.30 2.19
C SER A 141 -10.64 -4.66 1.47
N LEU A 142 -10.70 -4.78 0.14
CA LEU A 142 -11.82 -4.25 -0.66
C LEU A 142 -13.14 -4.97 -0.32
N LEU A 143 -13.10 -6.29 -0.15
CA LEU A 143 -14.29 -7.09 0.20
C LEU A 143 -14.83 -6.75 1.59
N TYR A 144 -13.96 -6.37 2.54
CA TYR A 144 -14.38 -5.90 3.86
C TYR A 144 -14.87 -4.45 3.86
N LYS A 145 -14.40 -3.63 2.92
CA LYS A 145 -14.64 -2.18 2.91
C LYS A 145 -15.86 -1.74 2.11
N ALA A 146 -16.22 -2.49 1.09
CA ALA A 146 -17.20 -2.05 0.08
C ALA A 146 -18.17 -3.16 -0.30
N THR A 147 -19.39 -2.78 -0.65
CA THR A 147 -20.39 -3.68 -1.24
C THR A 147 -20.15 -3.87 -2.73
N PRO A 148 -20.79 -4.89 -3.36
CA PRO A 148 -20.70 -5.09 -4.80
C PRO A 148 -21.22 -3.93 -5.65
N GLU A 149 -22.12 -3.10 -5.10
CA GLU A 149 -22.64 -1.90 -5.77
C GLU A 149 -21.60 -0.78 -5.78
N GLU A 150 -20.74 -0.73 -4.75
CA GLU A 150 -19.72 0.31 -4.59
C GLU A 150 -18.42 -0.02 -5.32
N VAL A 151 -18.03 -1.32 -5.34
CA VAL A 151 -16.77 -1.79 -5.94
C VAL A 151 -17.01 -3.04 -6.76
N ARG A 152 -16.59 -3.01 -8.02
CA ARG A 152 -16.60 -4.15 -8.93
C ARG A 152 -15.18 -4.52 -9.31
N LEU A 153 -14.95 -5.81 -9.53
CA LEU A 153 -13.65 -6.38 -9.80
C LEU A 153 -13.65 -7.16 -11.12
N ILE A 154 -12.60 -7.00 -11.88
CA ILE A 154 -12.18 -7.90 -12.95
C ILE A 154 -10.83 -8.47 -12.53
N MET A 155 -10.75 -9.79 -12.44
CA MET A 155 -9.52 -10.48 -12.06
C MET A 155 -8.98 -11.27 -13.24
N VAL A 156 -7.66 -11.15 -13.48
CA VAL A 156 -6.96 -11.91 -14.53
C VAL A 156 -5.83 -12.67 -13.88
N ASP A 157 -5.90 -14.00 -13.98
CA ASP A 157 -4.90 -14.93 -13.43
C ASP A 157 -4.36 -15.85 -14.53
N PRO A 158 -3.34 -15.41 -15.28
CA PRO A 158 -2.79 -16.20 -16.39
C PRO A 158 -2.07 -17.48 -15.92
N LYS A 159 -1.74 -17.58 -14.64
CA LYS A 159 -1.11 -18.76 -14.03
C LYS A 159 -2.12 -19.79 -13.51
N MET A 160 -3.38 -19.41 -13.34
CA MET A 160 -4.48 -20.26 -12.86
C MET A 160 -4.29 -20.80 -11.42
N VAL A 161 -3.48 -20.16 -10.59
CA VAL A 161 -3.09 -20.72 -9.27
C VAL A 161 -3.32 -19.77 -8.09
N GLU A 162 -3.62 -18.50 -8.33
CA GLU A 162 -3.67 -17.51 -7.25
C GLU A 162 -5.08 -16.98 -6.98
N LEU A 163 -5.87 -16.65 -8.03
CA LEU A 163 -7.11 -15.91 -7.87
C LEU A 163 -8.38 -16.77 -8.02
N GLY A 164 -8.25 -18.04 -8.40
CA GLY A 164 -9.39 -18.96 -8.61
C GLY A 164 -10.31 -19.09 -7.39
N ILE A 165 -9.77 -18.89 -6.18
CA ILE A 165 -10.54 -18.93 -4.92
C ILE A 165 -11.61 -17.85 -4.81
N TYR A 166 -11.49 -16.76 -5.59
CA TYR A 166 -12.44 -15.66 -5.61
C TYR A 166 -13.60 -15.86 -6.59
N ASN A 167 -13.61 -16.95 -7.36
CA ASN A 167 -14.76 -17.23 -8.23
C ASN A 167 -16.05 -17.36 -7.41
N GLY A 168 -17.10 -16.69 -7.87
CA GLY A 168 -18.41 -16.72 -7.23
C GLY A 168 -18.65 -15.57 -6.23
N ILE A 169 -17.67 -14.74 -5.90
CA ILE A 169 -17.93 -13.56 -5.07
C ILE A 169 -18.76 -12.52 -5.86
N PRO A 170 -19.71 -11.83 -5.21
CA PRO A 170 -20.62 -10.91 -5.90
C PRO A 170 -19.95 -9.66 -6.47
N HIS A 171 -18.73 -9.35 -6.04
CA HIS A 171 -17.94 -8.22 -6.55
C HIS A 171 -17.37 -8.46 -7.96
N LEU A 172 -17.26 -9.71 -8.41
CA LEU A 172 -16.76 -10.02 -9.76
C LEU A 172 -17.80 -9.65 -10.82
N LEU A 173 -17.36 -8.92 -11.85
CA LEU A 173 -18.15 -8.67 -13.06
C LEU A 173 -18.24 -9.90 -13.96
N ILE A 174 -17.17 -10.66 -14.02
CA ILE A 174 -17.02 -11.91 -14.78
C ILE A 174 -16.19 -12.89 -13.95
N PRO A 175 -16.29 -14.20 -14.17
CA PRO A 175 -15.39 -15.18 -13.53
C PRO A 175 -13.92 -14.82 -13.77
N VAL A 176 -13.04 -15.26 -12.87
CA VAL A 176 -11.59 -15.02 -12.99
C VAL A 176 -11.10 -15.47 -14.37
N VAL A 177 -10.48 -14.54 -15.09
CA VAL A 177 -10.06 -14.75 -16.48
C VAL A 177 -8.67 -15.40 -16.49
N THR A 178 -8.56 -16.54 -17.12
CA THR A 178 -7.31 -17.31 -17.21
C THR A 178 -6.76 -17.38 -18.64
N ASP A 179 -7.61 -17.16 -19.64
CA ASP A 179 -7.24 -17.16 -21.05
C ASP A 179 -6.79 -15.79 -21.53
N PRO A 180 -5.63 -15.66 -22.21
CA PRO A 180 -5.09 -14.36 -22.66
C PRO A 180 -6.02 -13.61 -23.63
N LYS A 181 -6.75 -14.30 -24.50
CA LYS A 181 -7.68 -13.65 -25.45
C LYS A 181 -8.88 -13.07 -24.71
N LYS A 182 -9.42 -13.83 -23.74
CA LYS A 182 -10.50 -13.34 -22.88
C LYS A 182 -10.03 -12.18 -22.00
N ALA A 183 -8.77 -12.19 -21.53
CA ALA A 183 -8.18 -11.08 -20.79
C ALA A 183 -8.13 -9.81 -21.63
N ALA A 184 -7.70 -9.89 -22.88
CA ALA A 184 -7.71 -8.75 -23.80
C ALA A 184 -9.14 -8.21 -24.00
N GLY A 185 -10.14 -9.09 -24.16
CA GLY A 185 -11.55 -8.71 -24.25
C GLY A 185 -12.06 -8.00 -23.00
N ALA A 186 -11.71 -8.50 -21.82
CA ALA A 186 -12.08 -7.87 -20.54
C ALA A 186 -11.47 -6.46 -20.38
N LEU A 187 -10.21 -6.28 -20.78
CA LEU A 187 -9.56 -4.98 -20.77
C LEU A 187 -10.18 -4.02 -21.79
N GLN A 188 -10.49 -4.51 -22.99
CA GLN A 188 -11.19 -3.70 -24.00
C GLN A 188 -12.56 -3.24 -23.50
N TRP A 189 -13.30 -4.11 -22.83
CA TRP A 189 -14.57 -3.73 -22.20
C TRP A 189 -14.36 -2.63 -21.14
N ALA A 190 -13.33 -2.73 -20.31
CA ALA A 190 -13.02 -1.72 -19.31
C ALA A 190 -12.72 -0.35 -19.95
N VAL A 191 -12.01 -0.32 -21.08
CA VAL A 191 -11.75 0.92 -21.86
C VAL A 191 -13.06 1.51 -22.37
N VAL A 192 -13.96 0.68 -22.94
CA VAL A 192 -15.25 1.15 -23.42
C VAL A 192 -16.09 1.75 -22.28
N GLU A 193 -16.14 1.09 -21.14
CA GLU A 193 -16.87 1.59 -19.96
C GLU A 193 -16.24 2.91 -19.42
N MET A 194 -14.94 3.02 -19.40
CA MET A 194 -14.22 4.25 -19.05
C MET A 194 -14.62 5.40 -19.98
N MET A 195 -14.61 5.17 -21.29
CA MET A 195 -14.99 6.20 -22.27
C MET A 195 -16.44 6.61 -22.15
N LYS A 196 -17.34 5.67 -21.82
CA LYS A 196 -18.73 5.96 -21.52
C LYS A 196 -18.89 6.89 -20.32
N ARG A 197 -18.16 6.63 -19.25
CA ARG A 197 -18.15 7.48 -18.06
C ARG A 197 -17.58 8.87 -18.33
N TYR A 198 -16.50 8.98 -19.11
CA TYR A 198 -15.97 10.28 -19.52
C TYR A 198 -16.97 11.10 -20.32
N ARG A 199 -17.74 10.49 -21.22
CA ARG A 199 -18.81 11.19 -21.94
C ARG A 199 -19.88 11.70 -21.00
N ALA A 200 -20.34 10.86 -20.06
CA ALA A 200 -21.33 11.27 -19.06
C ALA A 200 -20.82 12.43 -18.17
N PHE A 201 -19.54 12.42 -17.79
CA PHE A 201 -18.94 13.54 -17.06
C PHE A 201 -18.89 14.82 -17.90
N SER A 202 -18.51 14.69 -19.17
CA SER A 202 -18.44 15.81 -20.10
C SER A 202 -19.80 16.46 -20.37
N GLU A 203 -20.86 15.65 -20.48
CA GLU A 203 -22.23 16.13 -20.73
C GLU A 203 -22.74 17.05 -19.62
N ILE A 204 -22.33 16.84 -18.38
CA ILE A 204 -22.72 17.66 -17.22
C ILE A 204 -21.62 18.60 -16.72
N GLY A 205 -20.46 18.61 -17.41
CA GLY A 205 -19.36 19.52 -17.11
C GLY A 205 -18.59 19.22 -15.82
N VAL A 206 -18.57 17.95 -15.36
CA VAL A 206 -17.80 17.52 -14.18
C VAL A 206 -16.54 16.75 -14.57
N ARG A 207 -15.59 16.61 -13.62
CA ARG A 207 -14.28 16.01 -13.88
C ARG A 207 -14.06 14.65 -13.22
N ASP A 208 -14.90 14.30 -12.25
CA ASP A 208 -14.72 13.10 -11.43
C ASP A 208 -16.06 12.49 -10.99
N LEU A 209 -15.99 11.26 -10.49
CA LEU A 209 -17.16 10.49 -10.06
C LEU A 209 -17.87 11.12 -8.86
N ALA A 210 -17.15 11.73 -7.92
CA ALA A 210 -17.75 12.35 -6.75
C ALA A 210 -18.62 13.55 -7.14
N SER A 211 -18.10 14.41 -8.02
CA SER A 211 -18.83 15.54 -8.59
C SER A 211 -20.02 15.09 -9.42
N TYR A 212 -19.88 14.00 -10.18
CA TYR A 212 -20.99 13.42 -10.94
C TYR A 212 -22.11 12.93 -10.03
N ASN A 213 -21.78 12.18 -8.99
CA ASN A 213 -22.76 11.66 -8.03
C ASN A 213 -23.45 12.80 -7.25
N ALA A 214 -22.70 13.84 -6.86
CA ALA A 214 -23.28 15.01 -6.20
C ALA A 214 -24.30 15.72 -7.11
N HIS A 215 -23.99 15.86 -8.41
CA HIS A 215 -24.92 16.43 -9.39
C HIS A 215 -26.18 15.58 -9.55
N ALA A 216 -26.03 14.25 -9.68
CA ALA A 216 -27.15 13.32 -9.76
C ALA A 216 -28.04 13.38 -8.51
N CYS A 217 -27.44 13.47 -7.31
CA CYS A 217 -28.17 13.60 -6.06
C CYS A 217 -29.03 14.88 -6.01
N LEU A 218 -28.47 16.02 -6.47
CA LEU A 218 -29.22 17.29 -6.56
C LEU A 218 -30.43 17.21 -7.50
N LEU A 219 -30.30 16.48 -8.61
CA LEU A 219 -31.44 16.27 -9.54
C LEU A 219 -32.55 15.43 -8.90
N TYR A 220 -32.23 14.42 -8.11
CA TYR A 220 -33.21 13.59 -7.42
C TYR A 220 -33.87 14.29 -6.21
N THR A 221 -33.17 15.22 -5.56
CA THR A 221 -33.68 15.95 -4.39
C THR A 221 -34.35 17.27 -4.74
N SER A 222 -34.26 17.73 -5.99
CA SER A 222 -34.98 18.92 -6.46
C SER A 222 -36.48 18.64 -6.52
N PRO A 223 -37.34 19.50 -5.95
CA PRO A 223 -38.80 19.34 -6.04
C PRO A 223 -39.23 19.26 -7.50
N SER A 224 -40.05 18.25 -7.81
CA SER A 224 -40.59 18.07 -9.16
C SER A 224 -41.29 19.35 -9.61
N PRO A 225 -41.21 19.71 -10.91
CA PRO A 225 -42.02 20.81 -11.44
C PRO A 225 -43.53 20.66 -11.18
N ARG A 226 -43.99 19.44 -10.86
CA ARG A 226 -45.38 19.16 -10.46
C ARG A 226 -45.70 19.60 -9.03
N ASP A 227 -44.71 19.66 -8.14
CA ASP A 227 -44.90 20.05 -6.73
C ASP A 227 -44.98 21.58 -6.55
N LYS A 228 -44.71 22.36 -7.60
CA LYS A 228 -44.85 23.84 -7.64
C LYS A 228 -46.23 24.34 -8.09
N ARG A 229 -47.20 23.45 -8.23
CA ARG A 229 -48.59 23.79 -8.62
C ARG A 229 -49.58 23.52 -7.49
N GLN A 230 -49.23 23.93 -6.28
CA GLN A 230 -50.24 24.13 -5.21
C GLN A 230 -50.20 25.55 -4.71
#